data_1dc0dcde5907bd9b0ff4c5e02b7d1383
#
_entry.id   1dc0dcde5907bd9b0ff4c5e02b7d1383
#
_cell.length_a   1.000
_cell.length_b   1.000
_cell.length_c   1.000
_cell.angle_alpha   90.00
_cell.angle_beta   90.00
_cell.angle_gamma   90.00
#
_symmetry.space_group_name_H-M   'P 1'
#
loop_
_entity.id
_entity.type
_entity.pdbx_description
1 polymer ?
#
loop_
_entity_poly.entity_id
_entity_poly.type
_entity_poly.pdbx_seq_one_letter_code
_entity_poly.pdbx_strand_id
1 'polypeptide(L)'
;MGQEDEKSHAAETVHLGNEAFGGEDVRWKQRHANFTKAVAQLTEFVQQPVLNKFEVQGLVQCFEYTFELAWKTTKDYLETEGFQVRSPRQAIQTAFQVQLIEDGHVWIDALEKRNLMAHTYNEDITLQAEELIRRQYYPMLAALRQKLDRLG
;
A
#
# COMPACT_ATOMS: atom_id res chain seq x y z
N MET A 1 -16.17 9.70 29.64
CA MET A 1 -15.69 8.81 29.19
C MET A 1 -15.59 8.37 28.99
N GLY A 2 -15.37 9.11 29.36
CA GLY A 2 -14.92 8.09 28.82
C GLY A 2 -14.61 7.91 28.48
N GLN A 3 -14.38 7.93 28.27
CA GLN A 3 -13.80 7.29 27.83
C GLN A 3 -13.48 6.87 27.51
N GLU A 4 -13.29 7.31 27.84
CA GLU A 4 -12.75 6.53 27.53
C GLU A 4 -12.46 6.12 27.22
N ASP A 5 -12.57 6.70 28.06
CA ASP A 5 -12.10 5.90 27.83
C ASP A 5 -11.74 5.79 27.69
N GLU A 6 -11.41 6.07 27.58
CA GLU A 6 -10.95 5.47 27.30
C GLU A 6 -10.73 5.22 27.00
N LYS A 7 -10.67 5.59 27.43
CA LYS A 7 -10.41 5.04 27.18
C LYS A 7 -10.15 4.88 26.91
N SER A 8 -10.08 5.46 27.59
CA SER A 8 -9.73 4.90 27.21
C SER A 8 -9.47 5.08 27.20
N HIS A 9 -8.84 5.32 27.40
CA HIS A 9 -8.37 5.10 27.01
C HIS A 9 -8.21 5.37 26.85
N ALA A 10 -8.48 5.89 27.43
CA ALA A 10 -8.29 5.59 27.06
C ALA A 10 -8.35 5.66 26.91
N ALA A 11 -8.03 6.13 27.22
CA ALA A 11 -8.06 5.67 26.73
C ALA A 11 -8.18 5.95 26.64
N GLU A 12 -7.63 6.13 26.40
CA GLU A 12 -7.73 5.96 25.81
C GLU A 12 -7.60 6.41 25.45
N THR A 13 -7.40 7.06 26.37
CA THR A 13 -7.30 6.96 25.81
C THR A 13 -7.32 7.40 25.76
N VAL A 14 -7.36 8.10 26.32
CA VAL A 14 -7.47 7.78 26.00
C VAL A 14 -7.68 8.10 25.83
N HIS A 15 -7.42 8.49 25.86
CA HIS A 15 -7.71 8.22 25.37
C HIS A 15 -7.97 8.82 24.97
N LEU A 16 -8.13 9.65 24.72
CA LEU A 16 -8.40 9.58 24.27
C LEU A 16 -8.66 9.58 23.88
N GLY A 17 -8.91 10.03 23.82
CA GLY A 17 -9.04 9.49 23.35
C GLY A 17 -9.49 9.05 23.03
N ASN A 18 -9.72 8.83 22.96
CA ASN A 18 -10.03 8.26 22.61
C ASN A 18 -10.76 7.67 21.70
N GLU A 19 -11.04 7.59 21.32
CA GLU A 19 -11.89 7.23 20.21
C GLU A 19 -11.28 7.58 18.88
N ALA A 20 -10.62 8.69 18.79
CA ALA A 20 -9.86 9.08 17.62
C ALA A 20 -8.81 8.03 17.28
N PHE A 21 -8.13 7.51 18.29
CA PHE A 21 -7.17 6.43 18.09
C PHE A 21 -7.83 5.17 17.56
N GLY A 22 -8.99 4.81 18.10
CA GLY A 22 -9.73 3.65 17.65
C GLY A 22 -10.14 3.76 16.19
N GLY A 23 -10.55 4.97 15.76
CA GLY A 23 -10.96 5.22 14.38
C GLY A 23 -9.81 5.09 13.41
N GLU A 24 -8.64 5.61 13.76
CA GLU A 24 -7.45 5.51 12.92
C GLU A 24 -6.97 4.07 12.79
N ASP A 25 -6.94 3.34 13.91
CA ASP A 25 -6.51 1.96 13.92
C ASP A 25 -7.45 1.09 13.08
N VAL A 26 -8.75 1.28 13.20
CA VAL A 26 -9.73 0.54 12.41
C VAL A 26 -9.58 0.87 10.93
N ARG A 27 -9.32 2.15 10.61
CA ARG A 27 -9.18 2.58 9.21
C ARG A 27 -8.02 1.88 8.52
N TRP A 28 -6.84 1.85 9.15
CA TRP A 28 -5.70 1.23 8.49
C TRP A 28 -5.86 -0.28 8.36
N LYS A 29 -6.49 -0.92 9.35
CA LYS A 29 -6.74 -2.36 9.29
C LYS A 29 -7.74 -2.73 8.22
N GLN A 30 -8.79 -1.93 8.04
CA GLN A 30 -9.75 -2.15 6.96
C GLN A 30 -9.08 -1.97 5.61
N ARG A 31 -8.27 -0.92 5.46
CA ARG A 31 -7.58 -0.67 4.20
C ARG A 31 -6.55 -1.77 3.95
N HIS A 32 -5.90 -2.25 5.01
CA HIS A 32 -4.96 -3.37 4.89
C HIS A 32 -5.66 -4.64 4.42
N ALA A 33 -6.87 -4.89 4.89
CA ALA A 33 -7.66 -6.04 4.41
C ALA A 33 -7.92 -5.94 2.91
N ASN A 34 -8.26 -4.75 2.42
CA ASN A 34 -8.45 -4.51 1.00
C ASN A 34 -7.14 -4.63 0.22
N PHE A 35 -6.06 -4.14 0.79
CA PHE A 35 -4.73 -4.27 0.21
C PHE A 35 -4.33 -5.74 0.08
N THR A 36 -4.60 -6.53 1.12
CA THR A 36 -4.31 -7.97 1.10
C THR A 36 -5.04 -8.67 -0.04
N LYS A 37 -6.32 -8.33 -0.26
CA LYS A 37 -7.09 -8.90 -1.37
C LYS A 37 -6.51 -8.49 -2.71
N ALA A 38 -6.07 -7.24 -2.83
CA ALA A 38 -5.49 -6.75 -4.07
C ALA A 38 -4.16 -7.46 -4.37
N VAL A 39 -3.32 -7.67 -3.36
CA VAL A 39 -2.07 -8.42 -3.51
C VAL A 39 -2.36 -9.85 -3.94
N ALA A 40 -3.39 -10.49 -3.38
CA ALA A 40 -3.77 -11.85 -3.77
C ALA A 40 -4.17 -11.90 -5.24
N GLN A 41 -4.90 -10.91 -5.73
CA GLN A 41 -5.29 -10.82 -7.12
C GLN A 41 -4.07 -10.60 -8.04
N LEU A 42 -3.17 -9.71 -7.61
CA LEU A 42 -1.92 -9.47 -8.34
C LEU A 42 -1.08 -10.75 -8.40
N THR A 43 -1.07 -11.52 -7.32
CA THR A 43 -0.37 -12.80 -7.26
C THR A 43 -0.89 -13.76 -8.34
N GLU A 44 -2.20 -13.81 -8.55
CA GLU A 44 -2.78 -14.68 -9.58
C GLU A 44 -2.26 -14.31 -10.97
N PHE A 45 -2.14 -13.02 -11.25
CA PHE A 45 -1.57 -12.59 -12.54
C PHE A 45 -0.12 -13.02 -12.68
N VAL A 46 0.72 -12.76 -11.68
CA VAL A 46 2.16 -13.03 -11.80
C VAL A 46 2.48 -14.52 -11.75
N GLN A 47 1.57 -15.34 -11.25
CA GLN A 47 1.74 -16.79 -11.28
C GLN A 47 1.55 -17.38 -12.68
N GLN A 48 0.90 -16.66 -13.58
CA GLN A 48 0.77 -17.08 -14.98
C GLN A 48 2.07 -16.79 -15.69
N PRO A 49 2.74 -17.82 -16.25
CA PRO A 49 4.03 -17.60 -16.89
C PRO A 49 3.93 -16.75 -18.17
N VAL A 50 2.82 -16.82 -18.87
CA VAL A 50 2.60 -16.05 -20.10
C VAL A 50 1.21 -15.44 -20.02
N LEU A 51 1.13 -14.13 -20.28
CA LEU A 51 -0.12 -13.41 -20.34
C LEU A 51 -0.36 -12.92 -21.76
N ASN A 52 -1.61 -13.01 -22.20
CA ASN A 52 -1.99 -12.40 -23.47
C ASN A 52 -2.13 -10.89 -23.30
N LYS A 53 -2.35 -10.21 -24.40
CA LYS A 53 -2.39 -8.74 -24.44
C LYS A 53 -3.46 -8.15 -23.51
N PHE A 54 -4.62 -8.79 -23.41
CA PHE A 54 -5.70 -8.31 -22.55
C PHE A 54 -5.39 -8.60 -21.07
N GLU A 55 -4.74 -9.72 -20.80
CA GLU A 55 -4.33 -10.06 -19.44
C GLU A 55 -3.24 -9.12 -18.95
N VAL A 56 -2.33 -8.70 -19.82
CA VAL A 56 -1.32 -7.71 -19.43
C VAL A 56 -1.98 -6.39 -19.05
N GLN A 57 -3.01 -5.97 -19.78
CA GLN A 57 -3.76 -4.77 -19.43
C GLN A 57 -4.42 -4.92 -18.06
N GLY A 58 -4.98 -6.10 -17.79
CA GLY A 58 -5.54 -6.42 -16.47
C GLY A 58 -4.50 -6.38 -15.37
N LEU A 59 -3.31 -6.91 -15.64
CA LEU A 59 -2.20 -6.87 -14.70
C LEU A 59 -1.82 -5.43 -14.34
N VAL A 60 -1.70 -4.56 -15.33
CA VAL A 60 -1.35 -3.15 -15.10
C VAL A 60 -2.42 -2.46 -14.26
N GLN A 61 -3.70 -2.66 -14.57
CA GLN A 61 -4.78 -2.10 -13.78
C GLN A 61 -4.77 -2.62 -12.35
N CYS A 62 -4.53 -3.92 -12.17
CA CYS A 62 -4.45 -4.50 -10.84
C CYS A 62 -3.28 -3.92 -10.06
N PHE A 63 -2.14 -3.72 -10.71
CA PHE A 63 -0.99 -3.09 -10.07
C PHE A 63 -1.32 -1.66 -9.63
N GLU A 64 -1.94 -0.86 -10.48
CA GLU A 64 -2.30 0.52 -10.14
C GLU A 64 -3.20 0.56 -8.92
N TYR A 65 -4.22 -0.29 -8.88
CA TYR A 65 -5.15 -0.37 -7.76
C TYR A 65 -4.43 -0.84 -6.50
N THR A 66 -3.59 -1.87 -6.61
CA THR A 66 -2.84 -2.41 -5.47
C THR A 66 -1.87 -1.38 -4.92
N PHE A 67 -1.16 -0.68 -5.79
CA PHE A 67 -0.21 0.36 -5.38
C PHE A 67 -0.92 1.49 -4.64
N GLU A 68 -2.10 1.90 -5.14
CA GLU A 68 -2.89 2.93 -4.49
C GLU A 68 -3.25 2.52 -3.06
N LEU A 69 -3.72 1.28 -2.89
CA LEU A 69 -4.02 0.76 -1.56
C LEU A 69 -2.78 0.65 -0.68
N ALA A 70 -1.65 0.28 -1.29
CA ALA A 70 -0.40 0.12 -0.56
C ALA A 70 0.03 1.43 0.12
N TRP A 71 0.12 2.52 -0.64
CA TRP A 71 0.60 3.76 -0.04
C TRP A 71 -0.44 4.38 0.89
N LYS A 72 -1.73 4.18 0.63
CA LYS A 72 -2.77 4.69 1.52
C LYS A 72 -2.82 3.92 2.84
N THR A 73 -2.66 2.61 2.80
CA THR A 73 -2.56 1.79 4.01
C THR A 73 -1.33 2.20 4.82
N THR A 74 -0.21 2.39 4.14
CA THR A 74 1.03 2.85 4.77
C THR A 74 0.83 4.20 5.44
N LYS A 75 0.20 5.14 4.74
CA LYS A 75 -0.11 6.45 5.29
C LYS A 75 -0.95 6.32 6.56
N ASP A 76 -2.02 5.53 6.50
CA ASP A 76 -2.91 5.37 7.64
C ASP A 76 -2.17 4.76 8.84
N TYR A 77 -1.34 3.74 8.59
CA TYR A 77 -0.55 3.12 9.65
C TYR A 77 0.43 4.13 10.26
N LEU A 78 1.14 4.88 9.42
CA LEU A 78 2.11 5.87 9.91
C LEU A 78 1.42 6.95 10.73
N GLU A 79 0.21 7.32 10.37
CA GLU A 79 -0.53 8.30 11.14
C GLU A 79 -0.91 7.77 12.52
N THR A 80 -1.18 6.47 12.65
CA THR A 80 -1.40 5.89 13.98
C THR A 80 -0.14 5.92 14.84
N GLU A 81 1.03 5.97 14.20
CA GLU A 81 2.33 6.06 14.88
C GLU A 81 2.77 7.49 15.12
N GLY A 82 1.93 8.46 14.79
CA GLY A 82 2.19 9.86 15.09
C GLY A 82 2.84 10.67 13.96
N PHE A 83 3.03 10.08 12.80
CA PHE A 83 3.60 10.80 11.67
C PHE A 83 2.52 11.55 10.89
N GLN A 84 2.89 12.70 10.32
CA GLN A 84 2.04 13.41 9.38
C GLN A 84 2.47 13.06 7.97
N VAL A 85 1.52 12.59 7.16
CA VAL A 85 1.80 12.17 5.78
C VAL A 85 0.77 12.83 4.87
N ARG A 86 1.26 13.58 3.89
CA ARG A 86 0.39 14.41 3.03
C ARG A 86 0.39 14.00 1.57
N SER A 87 1.26 13.08 1.18
CA SER A 87 1.39 12.69 -0.22
C SER A 87 1.90 11.25 -0.31
N PRO A 88 1.70 10.60 -1.46
CA PRO A 88 2.28 9.27 -1.68
C PRO A 88 3.79 9.26 -1.52
N ARG A 89 4.47 10.28 -2.05
CA ARG A 89 5.92 10.36 -1.95
C ARG A 89 6.36 10.45 -0.50
N GLN A 90 5.68 11.27 0.29
CA GLN A 90 6.00 11.42 1.71
C GLN A 90 5.73 10.13 2.49
N ALA A 91 4.66 9.41 2.14
CA ALA A 91 4.38 8.11 2.76
C ALA A 91 5.54 7.13 2.52
N ILE A 92 6.03 7.07 1.29
CA ILE A 92 7.14 6.20 0.92
C ILE A 92 8.41 6.61 1.66
N GLN A 93 8.72 7.90 1.69
CA GLN A 93 9.93 8.39 2.36
C GLN A 93 9.89 8.09 3.85
N THR A 94 8.77 8.33 4.50
CA THR A 94 8.63 8.06 5.93
C THR A 94 8.70 6.56 6.21
N ALA A 95 8.03 5.75 5.38
CA ALA A 95 8.07 4.29 5.52
C ALA A 95 9.50 3.76 5.41
N PHE A 96 10.29 4.31 4.51
CA PHE A 96 11.69 3.93 4.39
C PHE A 96 12.48 4.33 5.63
N GLN A 97 12.26 5.53 6.15
CA GLN A 97 12.96 6.02 7.35
C GLN A 97 12.71 5.13 8.56
N VAL A 98 11.48 4.65 8.72
CA VAL A 98 11.13 3.81 9.87
C VAL A 98 11.29 2.32 9.56
N GLN A 99 11.88 1.98 8.42
CA GLN A 99 12.20 0.61 8.03
C GLN A 99 10.97 -0.27 7.81
N LEU A 100 9.85 0.34 7.48
CA LEU A 100 8.66 -0.40 7.06
C LEU A 100 8.86 -0.96 5.65
N ILE A 101 9.60 -0.25 4.80
CA ILE A 101 9.99 -0.72 3.48
C ILE A 101 11.50 -0.61 3.34
N GLU A 102 12.09 -1.44 2.47
CA GLU A 102 13.55 -1.48 2.29
C GLU A 102 14.00 -0.78 1.02
N ASP A 103 13.27 -0.96 -0.07
CA ASP A 103 13.67 -0.47 -1.38
C ASP A 103 12.95 0.83 -1.73
N GLY A 104 13.21 1.89 -0.94
CA GLY A 104 12.52 3.17 -1.13
C GLY A 104 12.62 3.70 -2.54
N HIS A 105 13.79 3.53 -3.20
CA HIS A 105 13.97 4.00 -4.58
C HIS A 105 13.10 3.22 -5.58
N VAL A 106 12.85 1.93 -5.35
CA VAL A 106 11.97 1.15 -6.21
C VAL A 106 10.52 1.61 -6.03
N TRP A 107 10.14 1.93 -4.79
CA TRP A 107 8.81 2.46 -4.52
C TRP A 107 8.58 3.80 -5.21
N ILE A 108 9.58 4.70 -5.20
CA ILE A 108 9.49 5.98 -5.89
C ILE A 108 9.42 5.76 -7.40
N ASP A 109 10.22 4.83 -7.92
CA ASP A 109 10.17 4.48 -9.34
C ASP A 109 8.76 3.99 -9.72
N ALA A 110 8.17 3.12 -8.89
CA ALA A 110 6.83 2.61 -9.13
C ALA A 110 5.79 3.73 -9.12
N LEU A 111 5.93 4.69 -8.21
CA LEU A 111 5.03 5.84 -8.15
C LEU A 111 5.07 6.64 -9.46
N GLU A 112 6.27 6.90 -9.97
CA GLU A 112 6.45 7.64 -11.21
C GLU A 112 5.93 6.86 -12.41
N LYS A 113 6.22 5.57 -12.47
CA LYS A 113 5.78 4.71 -13.57
C LYS A 113 4.27 4.51 -13.55
N ARG A 114 3.67 4.41 -12.36
CA ARG A 114 2.21 4.29 -12.25
C ARG A 114 1.52 5.47 -12.92
N ASN A 115 2.03 6.68 -12.67
CA ASN A 115 1.46 7.87 -13.30
C ASN A 115 1.59 7.83 -14.81
N LEU A 116 2.73 7.36 -15.32
CA LEU A 116 2.94 7.22 -16.76
C LEU A 116 2.01 6.17 -17.36
N MET A 117 1.87 5.02 -16.71
CA MET A 117 1.00 3.93 -17.19
C MET A 117 -0.46 4.37 -17.28
N ALA A 118 -0.91 5.21 -16.35
CA ALA A 118 -2.30 5.67 -16.31
C ALA A 118 -2.66 6.58 -17.47
N HIS A 119 -1.66 7.21 -18.09
CA HIS A 119 -1.91 8.23 -19.12
C HIS A 119 -1.40 7.88 -20.49
N THR A 120 -0.81 6.69 -20.68
CA THR A 120 -0.18 6.34 -21.96
C THR A 120 -0.56 4.92 -22.37
N TYR A 121 -1.25 4.80 -23.50
CA TYR A 121 -1.53 3.52 -24.13
C TYR A 121 -0.51 3.29 -25.24
N ASN A 122 0.50 2.49 -24.92
CA ASN A 122 1.58 2.17 -25.84
C ASN A 122 2.03 0.75 -25.52
N GLU A 123 2.12 -0.10 -26.55
CA GLU A 123 2.48 -1.50 -26.36
C GLU A 123 3.84 -1.68 -25.69
N ASP A 124 4.80 -0.85 -26.09
CA ASP A 124 6.15 -0.94 -25.51
C ASP A 124 6.15 -0.61 -24.02
N ILE A 125 5.40 0.43 -23.63
CA ILE A 125 5.27 0.80 -22.22
C ILE A 125 4.56 -0.30 -21.45
N THR A 126 3.55 -0.92 -22.04
CA THR A 126 2.80 -2.01 -21.42
C THR A 126 3.69 -3.22 -21.19
N LEU A 127 4.54 -3.58 -22.16
CA LEU A 127 5.47 -4.69 -22.00
C LEU A 127 6.53 -4.40 -20.95
N GLN A 128 7.06 -3.17 -20.92
CA GLN A 128 8.00 -2.75 -19.88
C GLN A 128 7.33 -2.78 -18.51
N ALA A 129 6.08 -2.39 -18.43
CA ALA A 129 5.31 -2.41 -17.19
C ALA A 129 5.17 -3.84 -16.67
N GLU A 130 4.84 -4.79 -17.54
CA GLU A 130 4.73 -6.19 -17.14
C GLU A 130 6.03 -6.68 -16.50
N GLU A 131 7.15 -6.40 -17.14
CA GLU A 131 8.47 -6.82 -16.66
C GLU A 131 8.77 -6.21 -15.29
N LEU A 132 8.54 -4.90 -15.14
CA LEU A 132 8.80 -4.21 -13.87
C LEU A 132 7.88 -4.72 -12.76
N ILE A 133 6.61 -4.94 -13.07
CA ILE A 133 5.66 -5.45 -12.09
C ILE A 133 6.08 -6.83 -11.61
N ARG A 134 6.42 -7.73 -12.53
CA ARG A 134 6.80 -9.09 -12.17
C ARG A 134 8.08 -9.14 -11.35
N ARG A 135 9.08 -8.36 -11.74
CA ARG A 135 10.42 -8.47 -11.16
C ARG A 135 10.64 -7.61 -9.94
N GLN A 136 10.02 -6.41 -9.91
CA GLN A 136 10.34 -5.43 -8.85
C GLN A 136 9.14 -5.05 -8.03
N TYR A 137 8.03 -4.69 -8.67
CA TYR A 137 6.93 -4.06 -7.93
C TYR A 137 6.08 -5.06 -7.18
N TYR A 138 5.78 -6.21 -7.76
CA TYR A 138 5.04 -7.24 -7.04
C TYR A 138 5.79 -7.73 -5.81
N PRO A 139 7.09 -8.08 -5.89
CA PRO A 139 7.80 -8.53 -4.69
C PRO A 139 7.79 -7.50 -3.56
N MET A 140 7.95 -6.22 -3.88
CA MET A 140 7.95 -5.19 -2.83
C MET A 140 6.57 -5.01 -2.20
N LEU A 141 5.51 -5.13 -3.01
CA LEU A 141 4.13 -5.05 -2.51
C LEU A 141 3.81 -6.23 -1.59
N ALA A 142 4.21 -7.42 -2.00
CA ALA A 142 4.03 -8.63 -1.19
C ALA A 142 4.78 -8.54 0.13
N ALA A 143 6.01 -7.99 0.10
CA ALA A 143 6.82 -7.81 1.31
C ALA A 143 6.15 -6.82 2.27
N LEU A 144 5.62 -5.73 1.75
CA LEU A 144 4.90 -4.76 2.58
C LEU A 144 3.68 -5.39 3.23
N ARG A 145 2.91 -6.15 2.46
CA ARG A 145 1.71 -6.82 3.00
C ARG A 145 2.09 -7.73 4.16
N GLN A 146 3.15 -8.52 4.02
CA GLN A 146 3.61 -9.39 5.09
C GLN A 146 4.03 -8.61 6.32
N LYS A 147 4.71 -7.50 6.12
CA LYS A 147 5.17 -6.68 7.25
C LYS A 147 3.99 -6.07 8.00
N LEU A 148 3.01 -5.56 7.27
CA LEU A 148 1.81 -4.99 7.88
C LEU A 148 0.97 -6.06 8.60
N ASP A 149 0.96 -7.29 8.09
CA ASP A 149 0.29 -8.41 8.76
C ASP A 149 0.85 -8.61 10.18
N ARG A 150 2.16 -8.48 10.33
CA ARG A 150 2.82 -8.68 11.63
C ARG A 150 2.55 -7.52 12.60
N LEU A 151 2.20 -6.36 12.08
CA LEU A 151 1.93 -5.18 12.90
C LEU A 151 0.46 -5.06 13.30
N GLY A 152 -0.41 -5.77 12.61
CA GLY A 152 -1.83 -5.83 12.92
C GLY A 152 -2.17 -7.06 13.72
#